data_693cd1b3037e7da11998f76b7e1a8891
#
_entry.id   693cd1b3037e7da11998f76b7e1a8891
#
_cell.length_a   1.000
_cell.length_b   1.000
_cell.length_c   1.000
_cell.angle_alpha   90.00
_cell.angle_beta   90.00
_cell.angle_gamma   90.00
#
_symmetry.space_group_name_H-M   'P 1'
#
loop_
_entity.id
_entity.type
_entity.pdbx_description
1 polymer ?
#
loop_
_entity_poly.entity_id
_entity_poly.type
_entity_poly.pdbx_seq_one_letter_code
_entity_poly.pdbx_strand_id
1 'polypeptide(L)'
;DHIRVVMDLNPQVPDRNTRAGEAEAVLGAMAARLKVAGAQVLAMPCNTAHAQAAGIREAGLPFIDMVEATADAAVRGGARRIGVLATPGGERLYAAALDRRGAEAVLLTGADRAAFMALVYGVKRGEVGAEARAGMARLAQALAGAGGGAGAEALIAGCTEVPLLLDAEAAPLPLTDSAEVLAQACVEACRG
;
A
#
# COMPACT_ATOMS: atom_id res chain seq x y z
N ASP A 1 -26.31 7.30 2.99
CA ASP A 1 -26.58 6.08 2.19
C ASP A 1 -25.40 5.15 2.32
N HIS A 2 -25.70 3.85 2.50
CA HIS A 2 -24.68 2.83 2.69
C HIS A 2 -24.33 2.14 1.37
N ILE A 3 -23.06 2.03 1.06
CA ILE A 3 -22.57 1.22 -0.06
C ILE A 3 -22.60 -0.24 0.39
N ARG A 4 -23.22 -1.11 -0.43
CA ARG A 4 -23.21 -2.55 -0.17
C ARG A 4 -21.81 -3.11 -0.44
N VAL A 5 -21.24 -3.80 0.54
CA VAL A 5 -19.93 -4.45 0.44
C VAL A 5 -20.11 -5.97 0.55
N VAL A 6 -19.48 -6.71 -0.37
CA VAL A 6 -19.29 -8.17 -0.29
C VAL A 6 -17.81 -8.42 -0.07
N MET A 7 -17.46 -9.21 0.91
CA MET A 7 -16.06 -9.49 1.28
C MET A 7 -15.77 -10.98 1.17
N ASP A 8 -14.64 -11.31 0.54
CA ASP A 8 -14.03 -12.65 0.58
C ASP A 8 -12.75 -12.56 1.39
N LEU A 9 -12.74 -13.11 2.58
CA LEU A 9 -11.58 -13.19 3.48
C LEU A 9 -11.01 -14.61 3.44
N ASN A 10 -9.84 -14.78 2.81
CA ASN A 10 -9.21 -16.09 2.68
C ASN A 10 -7.85 -16.13 3.41
N PRO A 11 -7.77 -16.79 4.58
CA PRO A 11 -6.53 -16.92 5.33
C PRO A 11 -5.49 -17.84 4.66
N GLN A 12 -5.87 -18.55 3.61
CA GLN A 12 -4.98 -19.45 2.86
C GLN A 12 -4.23 -18.74 1.71
N VAL A 13 -4.45 -17.44 1.50
CA VAL A 13 -3.66 -16.69 0.52
C VAL A 13 -2.19 -16.69 0.96
N PRO A 14 -1.27 -17.21 0.13
CA PRO A 14 0.15 -17.30 0.48
C PRO A 14 0.77 -15.94 0.80
N ASP A 15 1.79 -15.92 1.64
CA ASP A 15 2.54 -14.68 1.92
C ASP A 15 3.18 -14.14 0.64
N ARG A 16 2.77 -12.94 0.23
CA ARG A 16 3.21 -12.25 -1.01
C ARG A 16 4.67 -11.83 -0.98
N ASN A 17 5.30 -11.80 0.20
CA ASN A 17 6.73 -11.49 0.31
C ASN A 17 7.62 -12.72 0.07
N THR A 18 7.13 -13.92 0.37
CA THR A 18 7.90 -15.16 0.31
C THR A 18 7.40 -16.16 -0.75
N ARG A 19 6.10 -16.12 -1.10
CA ARG A 19 5.43 -17.08 -2.00
C ARG A 19 4.53 -16.37 -3.02
N ALA A 20 5.03 -15.29 -3.63
CA ALA A 20 4.26 -14.40 -4.49
C ALA A 20 3.59 -15.13 -5.69
N GLY A 21 4.31 -16.05 -6.35
CA GLY A 21 3.80 -16.74 -7.54
C GLY A 21 2.60 -17.66 -7.29
N GLU A 22 2.37 -18.09 -6.04
CA GLU A 22 1.24 -18.95 -5.70
C GLU A 22 -0.04 -18.16 -5.39
N ALA A 23 0.08 -16.85 -5.16
CA ALA A 23 -1.06 -16.02 -4.73
C ALA A 23 -2.00 -15.66 -5.89
N GLU A 24 -1.51 -15.59 -7.12
CA GLU A 24 -2.28 -15.11 -8.28
C GLU A 24 -3.52 -15.95 -8.57
N ALA A 25 -3.37 -17.27 -8.63
CA ALA A 25 -4.50 -18.17 -8.87
C ALA A 25 -5.54 -18.13 -7.74
N VAL A 26 -5.07 -18.00 -6.48
CA VAL A 26 -5.96 -17.90 -5.32
C VAL A 26 -6.75 -16.58 -5.35
N LEU A 27 -6.09 -15.47 -5.65
CA LEU A 27 -6.72 -14.15 -5.77
C LEU A 27 -7.70 -14.10 -6.94
N GLY A 28 -7.38 -14.73 -8.08
CA GLY A 28 -8.29 -14.87 -9.21
C GLY A 28 -9.56 -15.66 -8.85
N ALA A 29 -9.42 -16.78 -8.14
CA ALA A 29 -10.56 -17.54 -7.65
C ALA A 29 -11.44 -16.73 -6.66
N MET A 30 -10.85 -15.92 -5.79
CA MET A 30 -11.57 -15.00 -4.90
C MET A 30 -12.35 -13.95 -5.71
N ALA A 31 -11.73 -13.35 -6.71
CA ALA A 31 -12.38 -12.37 -7.59
C ALA A 31 -13.59 -12.99 -8.34
N ALA A 32 -13.45 -14.21 -8.84
CA ALA A 32 -14.54 -14.94 -9.48
C ALA A 32 -15.70 -15.21 -8.52
N ARG A 33 -15.45 -15.60 -7.27
CA ARG A 33 -16.50 -15.78 -6.25
C ARG A 33 -17.20 -14.47 -5.92
N LEU A 34 -16.47 -13.36 -5.78
CA LEU A 34 -17.08 -12.04 -5.56
C LEU A 34 -17.97 -11.62 -6.72
N LYS A 35 -17.56 -11.88 -7.96
CA LYS A 35 -18.41 -11.66 -9.15
C LYS A 35 -19.71 -12.44 -9.08
N VAL A 36 -19.66 -13.73 -8.76
CA VAL A 36 -20.85 -14.59 -8.59
C VAL A 36 -21.74 -14.09 -7.46
N ALA A 37 -21.14 -13.52 -6.40
CA ALA A 37 -21.87 -12.89 -5.29
C ALA A 37 -22.49 -11.53 -5.64
N GLY A 38 -22.32 -11.06 -6.88
CA GLY A 38 -22.92 -9.83 -7.39
C GLY A 38 -22.07 -8.56 -7.22
N ALA A 39 -20.76 -8.70 -6.99
CA ALA A 39 -19.86 -7.55 -7.02
C ALA A 39 -19.81 -6.94 -8.43
N GLN A 40 -19.83 -5.61 -8.50
CA GLN A 40 -19.74 -4.82 -9.74
C GLN A 40 -18.38 -4.15 -9.91
N VAL A 41 -17.65 -3.96 -8.80
CA VAL A 41 -16.31 -3.38 -8.72
C VAL A 41 -15.51 -4.22 -7.74
N LEU A 42 -14.23 -4.42 -8.01
CA LEU A 42 -13.30 -5.13 -7.14
C LEU A 42 -12.26 -4.18 -6.57
N ALA A 43 -11.89 -4.39 -5.31
CA ALA A 43 -10.79 -3.73 -4.65
C ALA A 43 -10.04 -4.73 -3.77
N MET A 44 -8.73 -4.50 -3.58
CA MET A 44 -7.88 -5.36 -2.75
C MET A 44 -7.03 -4.49 -1.82
N PRO A 45 -7.32 -4.46 -0.49
CA PRO A 45 -6.57 -3.65 0.46
C PRO A 45 -5.24 -4.32 0.86
N CYS A 46 -4.37 -4.55 -0.10
CA CYS A 46 -3.03 -5.10 0.11
C CYS A 46 -2.08 -4.63 -0.99
N ASN A 47 -1.18 -3.70 -0.67
CA ASN A 47 -0.25 -3.14 -1.65
C ASN A 47 0.60 -4.22 -2.36
N THR A 48 1.30 -5.07 -1.60
CA THR A 48 2.19 -6.10 -2.15
C THR A 48 1.47 -7.08 -3.08
N ALA A 49 0.21 -7.41 -2.79
CA ALA A 49 -0.57 -8.35 -3.59
C ALA A 49 -0.94 -7.82 -4.99
N HIS A 50 -0.82 -6.50 -5.24
CA HIS A 50 -1.03 -5.91 -6.56
C HIS A 50 -0.04 -6.42 -7.61
N ALA A 51 1.09 -7.00 -7.19
CA ALA A 51 1.98 -7.71 -8.10
C ALA A 51 1.33 -8.93 -8.77
N GLN A 52 0.25 -9.47 -8.18
CA GLN A 52 -0.55 -10.61 -8.67
C GLN A 52 -1.95 -10.18 -9.11
N ALA A 53 -2.16 -8.90 -9.42
CA ALA A 53 -3.47 -8.37 -9.81
C ALA A 53 -3.98 -8.90 -11.18
N ALA A 54 -3.11 -9.54 -11.97
CA ALA A 54 -3.51 -10.14 -13.24
C ALA A 54 -4.65 -11.15 -13.05
N GLY A 55 -4.53 -12.08 -12.11
CA GLY A 55 -5.58 -13.05 -11.81
C GLY A 55 -6.91 -12.39 -11.38
N ILE A 56 -6.86 -11.28 -10.64
CA ILE A 56 -8.08 -10.54 -10.26
C ILE A 56 -8.75 -9.91 -11.49
N ARG A 57 -7.97 -9.34 -12.40
CA ARG A 57 -8.47 -8.67 -13.63
C ARG A 57 -9.13 -9.65 -14.59
N GLU A 58 -8.77 -10.94 -14.57
CA GLU A 58 -9.40 -12.01 -15.34
C GLU A 58 -10.89 -12.23 -14.99
N ALA A 59 -11.33 -11.79 -13.80
CA ALA A 59 -12.76 -11.80 -13.47
C ALA A 59 -13.60 -10.87 -14.37
N GLY A 60 -12.96 -9.93 -15.10
CA GLY A 60 -13.62 -9.04 -16.06
C GLY A 60 -14.51 -8.00 -15.42
N LEU A 61 -14.26 -7.63 -14.15
CA LEU A 61 -14.89 -6.51 -13.47
C LEU A 61 -13.90 -5.34 -13.36
N PRO A 62 -14.38 -4.08 -13.29
CA PRO A 62 -13.53 -2.96 -12.90
C PRO A 62 -12.77 -3.27 -11.62
N PHE A 63 -11.46 -3.06 -11.63
CA PHE A 63 -10.61 -3.25 -10.48
C PHE A 63 -9.95 -1.94 -10.09
N ILE A 64 -10.19 -1.49 -8.86
CA ILE A 64 -9.55 -0.29 -8.30
C ILE A 64 -8.14 -0.66 -7.85
N ASP A 65 -7.16 -0.17 -8.59
CA ASP A 65 -5.75 -0.42 -8.31
C ASP A 65 -5.26 0.54 -7.22
N MET A 66 -5.03 0.00 -6.03
CA MET A 66 -4.59 0.75 -4.85
C MET A 66 -3.25 1.45 -5.08
N VAL A 67 -2.32 0.82 -5.80
CA VAL A 67 -0.98 1.37 -6.03
C VAL A 67 -1.06 2.56 -6.99
N GLU A 68 -1.80 2.42 -8.10
CA GLU A 68 -1.99 3.48 -9.07
C GLU A 68 -2.72 4.68 -8.45
N ALA A 69 -3.83 4.43 -7.76
CA ALA A 69 -4.59 5.49 -7.10
C ALA A 69 -3.76 6.25 -6.05
N THR A 70 -2.95 5.51 -5.27
CA THR A 70 -2.08 6.11 -4.25
C THR A 70 -0.95 6.94 -4.89
N ALA A 71 -0.34 6.45 -5.96
CA ALA A 71 0.69 7.20 -6.67
C ALA A 71 0.12 8.49 -7.29
N ASP A 72 -1.10 8.46 -7.86
CA ASP A 72 -1.80 9.65 -8.34
C ASP A 72 -2.04 10.66 -7.20
N ALA A 73 -2.47 10.18 -6.05
CA ALA A 73 -2.71 11.04 -4.89
C ALA A 73 -1.42 11.69 -4.37
N ALA A 74 -0.33 10.93 -4.29
CA ALA A 74 0.93 11.40 -3.75
C ALA A 74 1.59 12.50 -4.59
N VAL A 75 1.43 12.46 -5.93
CA VAL A 75 2.03 13.46 -6.82
C VAL A 75 1.15 14.69 -7.04
N ARG A 76 -0.11 14.66 -6.60
CA ARG A 76 -1.08 15.75 -6.81
C ARG A 76 -0.63 17.09 -6.22
N GLY A 77 0.11 17.06 -5.12
CA GLY A 77 0.69 18.24 -4.47
C GLY A 77 1.94 18.82 -5.16
N GLY A 78 2.38 18.23 -6.29
CA GLY A 78 3.56 18.67 -7.03
C GLY A 78 4.88 18.06 -6.56
N ALA A 79 4.88 17.22 -5.52
CA ALA A 79 6.07 16.51 -5.04
C ALA A 79 6.63 15.60 -6.14
N ARG A 80 7.95 15.57 -6.28
CA ARG A 80 8.66 14.77 -7.28
C ARG A 80 9.55 13.68 -6.69
N ARG A 81 9.86 13.78 -5.41
CA ARG A 81 10.59 12.74 -4.67
C ARG A 81 9.70 12.26 -3.54
N ILE A 82 9.24 11.02 -3.66
CA ILE A 82 8.26 10.43 -2.77
C ILE A 82 8.91 9.32 -1.97
N GLY A 83 8.96 9.49 -0.65
CA GLY A 83 9.41 8.44 0.28
C GLY A 83 8.38 7.33 0.38
N VAL A 84 8.79 6.08 0.22
CA VAL A 84 7.87 4.95 0.20
C VAL A 84 8.12 4.03 1.39
N LEU A 85 7.18 3.98 2.34
CA LEU A 85 7.15 3.04 3.46
C LEU A 85 6.38 1.79 3.03
N ALA A 86 7.07 0.83 2.40
CA ALA A 86 6.47 -0.38 1.86
C ALA A 86 7.37 -1.61 2.00
N THR A 87 6.80 -2.79 1.85
CA THR A 87 7.57 -4.02 1.71
C THR A 87 8.36 -4.01 0.39
N PRO A 88 9.40 -4.84 0.22
CA PRO A 88 10.19 -4.86 -1.03
C PRO A 88 9.33 -5.10 -2.29
N GLY A 89 8.23 -5.86 -2.17
CA GLY A 89 7.26 -6.02 -3.26
C GLY A 89 6.50 -4.73 -3.55
N GLY A 90 6.03 -4.05 -2.52
CA GLY A 90 5.36 -2.75 -2.62
C GLY A 90 6.29 -1.64 -3.14
N GLU A 91 7.55 -1.61 -2.67
CA GLU A 91 8.55 -0.65 -3.15
C GLU A 91 8.70 -0.69 -4.68
N ARG A 92 8.80 -1.90 -5.27
CA ARG A 92 8.91 -2.05 -6.74
C ARG A 92 7.68 -1.55 -7.47
N LEU A 93 6.49 -1.81 -6.93
CA LEU A 93 5.24 -1.36 -7.53
C LEU A 93 5.13 0.17 -7.50
N TYR A 94 5.42 0.78 -6.36
CA TYR A 94 5.40 2.24 -6.23
C TYR A 94 6.49 2.93 -7.03
N ALA A 95 7.71 2.38 -7.08
CA ALA A 95 8.77 2.94 -7.91
C ALA A 95 8.34 3.00 -9.39
N ALA A 96 7.77 1.91 -9.92
CA ALA A 96 7.27 1.89 -11.29
C ALA A 96 6.06 2.83 -11.50
N ALA A 97 5.14 2.92 -10.53
CA ALA A 97 3.98 3.79 -10.63
C ALA A 97 4.34 5.29 -10.56
N LEU A 98 5.31 5.65 -9.73
CA LEU A 98 5.82 7.03 -9.59
C LEU A 98 6.65 7.45 -10.80
N ASP A 99 7.49 6.56 -11.34
CA ASP A 99 8.28 6.81 -12.56
C ASP A 99 7.39 7.19 -13.74
N ARG A 100 6.28 6.45 -13.96
CA ARG A 100 5.28 6.79 -14.98
C ARG A 100 4.64 8.18 -14.80
N ARG A 101 4.74 8.76 -13.62
CA ARG A 101 4.22 10.10 -13.26
C ARG A 101 5.31 11.17 -13.21
N GLY A 102 6.54 10.82 -13.62
CA GLY A 102 7.70 11.71 -13.57
C GLY A 102 8.14 12.05 -12.14
N ALA A 103 7.92 11.14 -11.19
CA ALA A 103 8.36 11.24 -9.82
C ALA A 103 9.31 10.10 -9.46
N GLU A 104 10.22 10.36 -8.53
CA GLU A 104 11.21 9.41 -8.03
C GLU A 104 10.75 8.80 -6.70
N ALA A 105 10.91 7.48 -6.55
CA ALA A 105 10.72 6.81 -5.27
C ALA A 105 12.00 6.86 -4.43
N VAL A 106 11.91 7.46 -3.24
CA VAL A 106 12.97 7.41 -2.22
C VAL A 106 12.69 6.21 -1.32
N LEU A 107 13.60 5.25 -1.29
CA LEU A 107 13.40 3.96 -0.64
C LEU A 107 14.32 3.78 0.56
N LEU A 108 13.84 3.05 1.57
CA LEU A 108 14.67 2.58 2.67
C LEU A 108 15.72 1.57 2.15
N THR A 109 16.91 1.58 2.71
CA THR A 109 17.99 0.66 2.32
C THR A 109 18.63 0.03 3.56
N GLY A 110 19.39 -1.05 3.36
CA GLY A 110 20.20 -1.66 4.40
C GLY A 110 19.44 -1.95 5.70
N ALA A 111 19.96 -1.43 6.81
CA ALA A 111 19.41 -1.63 8.15
C ALA A 111 17.99 -1.04 8.32
N ASP A 112 17.70 0.10 7.68
CA ASP A 112 16.39 0.75 7.79
C ASP A 112 15.29 -0.07 7.10
N ARG A 113 15.58 -0.67 5.93
CA ARG A 113 14.64 -1.63 5.30
C ARG A 113 14.40 -2.85 6.18
N ALA A 114 15.44 -3.38 6.81
CA ALA A 114 15.29 -4.51 7.74
C ALA A 114 14.46 -4.13 8.96
N ALA A 115 14.69 -2.94 9.53
CA ALA A 115 13.90 -2.41 10.64
C ALA A 115 12.42 -2.21 10.26
N PHE A 116 12.14 -1.68 9.06
CA PHE A 116 10.78 -1.56 8.54
C PHE A 116 10.07 -2.93 8.48
N MET A 117 10.72 -3.93 7.93
CA MET A 117 10.13 -5.28 7.86
C MET A 117 9.89 -5.89 9.25
N ALA A 118 10.79 -5.65 10.20
CA ALA A 118 10.60 -6.07 11.59
C ALA A 118 9.35 -5.43 12.22
N LEU A 119 9.13 -4.12 11.99
CA LEU A 119 7.94 -3.40 12.45
C LEU A 119 6.66 -3.94 11.80
N VAL A 120 6.65 -4.18 10.48
CA VAL A 120 5.50 -4.76 9.76
C VAL A 120 5.14 -6.13 10.34
N TYR A 121 6.10 -7.00 10.60
CA TYR A 121 5.84 -8.30 11.23
C TYR A 121 5.47 -8.16 12.71
N GLY A 122 5.99 -7.15 13.40
CA GLY A 122 5.60 -6.80 14.77
C GLY A 122 4.11 -6.45 14.86
N VAL A 123 3.64 -5.57 13.97
CA VAL A 123 2.21 -5.21 13.90
C VAL A 123 1.32 -6.44 13.71
N LYS A 124 1.72 -7.38 12.85
CA LYS A 124 0.97 -8.64 12.65
C LYS A 124 0.91 -9.52 13.90
N ARG A 125 1.80 -9.31 14.88
CA ARG A 125 1.76 -9.94 16.20
C ARG A 125 1.07 -9.09 17.27
N GLY A 126 0.55 -7.89 16.89
CA GLY A 126 -0.11 -6.97 17.81
C GLY A 126 0.83 -5.96 18.48
N GLU A 127 2.06 -5.82 18.03
CA GLU A 127 3.07 -4.91 18.57
C GLU A 127 2.87 -3.49 18.01
N VAL A 128 1.98 -2.71 18.60
CA VAL A 128 1.62 -1.34 18.17
C VAL A 128 1.92 -0.27 19.23
N GLY A 129 2.79 -0.58 20.17
CA GLY A 129 3.14 0.30 21.30
C GLY A 129 4.03 1.48 20.90
N ALA A 130 4.40 2.29 21.91
CA ALA A 130 5.19 3.51 21.72
C ALA A 130 6.54 3.26 21.03
N GLU A 131 7.21 2.16 21.33
CA GLU A 131 8.49 1.81 20.71
C GLU A 131 8.34 1.56 19.20
N ALA A 132 7.31 0.81 18.78
CA ALA A 132 7.04 0.55 17.37
C ALA A 132 6.68 1.84 16.63
N ARG A 133 5.88 2.72 17.23
CA ARG A 133 5.55 4.04 16.69
C ARG A 133 6.79 4.92 16.53
N ALA A 134 7.64 5.00 17.55
CA ALA A 134 8.90 5.74 17.49
C ALA A 134 9.84 5.15 16.40
N GLY A 135 9.87 3.84 16.26
CA GLY A 135 10.60 3.16 15.20
C GLY A 135 10.13 3.55 13.81
N MET A 136 8.82 3.56 13.55
CA MET A 136 8.26 3.95 12.25
C MET A 136 8.49 5.44 11.96
N ALA A 137 8.32 6.32 12.95
CA ALA A 137 8.59 7.75 12.81
C ALA A 137 10.06 8.02 12.44
N ARG A 138 11.01 7.30 13.04
CA ARG A 138 12.43 7.40 12.68
C ARG A 138 12.69 7.01 11.23
N LEU A 139 12.05 5.96 10.72
CA LEU A 139 12.18 5.54 9.33
C LEU A 139 11.58 6.59 8.36
N ALA A 140 10.46 7.19 8.73
CA ALA A 140 9.87 8.29 7.97
C ALA A 140 10.82 9.51 7.93
N GLN A 141 11.48 9.85 9.04
CA GLN A 141 12.48 10.91 9.11
C GLN A 141 13.72 10.59 8.26
N ALA A 142 14.15 9.33 8.22
CA ALA A 142 15.27 8.91 7.36
C ALA A 142 14.93 9.14 5.88
N LEU A 143 13.72 8.84 5.44
CA LEU A 143 13.25 9.15 4.08
C LEU A 143 13.16 10.66 3.82
N ALA A 144 12.79 11.46 4.81
CA ALA A 144 12.77 12.91 4.71
C ALA A 144 14.16 13.56 4.61
N GLY A 145 15.23 12.78 4.68
CA GLY A 145 16.61 13.27 4.53
C GLY A 145 17.27 13.74 5.83
N ALA A 146 16.81 13.29 6.99
CA ALA A 146 17.40 13.61 8.29
C ALA A 146 18.88 13.17 8.43
N GLY A 147 19.43 12.47 7.45
CA GLY A 147 20.83 12.03 7.37
C GLY A 147 21.70 12.77 6.34
N GLY A 148 21.23 13.90 5.76
CA GLY A 148 22.05 14.76 4.87
C GLY A 148 21.99 14.42 3.37
N GLY A 149 21.10 13.52 2.95
CA GLY A 149 20.82 13.23 1.54
C GLY A 149 19.69 14.08 0.96
N ALA A 150 19.49 14.03 -0.37
CA ALA A 150 18.32 14.60 -1.02
C ALA A 150 17.07 13.81 -0.61
N GLY A 151 16.39 14.25 0.44
CA GLY A 151 15.24 13.59 1.04
C GLY A 151 13.98 13.65 0.18
N ALA A 152 13.00 12.88 0.59
CA ALA A 152 11.65 12.93 0.03
C ALA A 152 10.96 14.27 0.32
N GLU A 153 9.98 14.62 -0.48
CA GLU A 153 9.13 15.82 -0.34
C GLU A 153 7.74 15.47 0.20
N ALA A 154 7.33 14.21 0.03
CA ALA A 154 6.11 13.61 0.59
C ALA A 154 6.35 12.12 0.85
N LEU A 155 5.44 11.47 1.58
CA LEU A 155 5.51 10.07 1.95
C LEU A 155 4.28 9.30 1.47
N ILE A 156 4.49 8.03 1.14
CA ILE A 156 3.43 7.03 0.94
C ILE A 156 3.48 6.01 2.07
N ALA A 157 2.39 5.81 2.79
CA ALA A 157 2.14 4.64 3.61
C ALA A 157 1.73 3.46 2.70
N GLY A 158 2.73 2.83 2.07
CA GLY A 158 2.58 1.78 1.07
C GLY A 158 2.46 0.36 1.65
N CYS A 159 2.14 0.26 2.92
CA CYS A 159 1.79 -0.97 3.62
C CYS A 159 0.68 -0.66 4.60
N THR A 160 -0.35 -1.49 4.68
CA THR A 160 -1.55 -1.26 5.52
C THR A 160 -1.25 -1.29 7.01
N GLU A 161 -0.10 -1.75 7.41
CA GLU A 161 0.41 -1.71 8.77
C GLU A 161 0.98 -0.34 9.17
N VAL A 162 1.41 0.49 8.22
CA VAL A 162 2.04 1.79 8.49
C VAL A 162 1.11 2.74 9.25
N PRO A 163 -0.17 2.93 8.87
CA PRO A 163 -1.07 3.85 9.58
C PRO A 163 -1.36 3.45 11.02
N LEU A 164 -1.11 2.20 11.41
CA LEU A 164 -1.23 1.75 12.80
C LEU A 164 -0.09 2.25 13.70
N LEU A 165 1.03 2.68 13.08
CA LEU A 165 2.23 3.16 13.77
C LEU A 165 2.56 4.63 13.50
N LEU A 166 2.11 5.18 12.38
CA LEU A 166 2.41 6.54 11.94
C LEU A 166 1.16 7.16 11.30
N ASP A 167 0.61 8.16 11.94
CA ASP A 167 -0.47 8.98 11.39
C ASP A 167 0.06 10.24 10.67
N ALA A 168 -0.82 10.96 10.01
CA ALA A 168 -0.46 12.15 9.24
C ALA A 168 0.07 13.31 10.12
N GLU A 169 -0.34 13.38 11.40
CA GLU A 169 0.10 14.42 12.33
C GLU A 169 1.53 14.20 12.84
N ALA A 170 1.90 12.93 13.03
CA ALA A 170 3.23 12.52 13.48
C ALA A 170 4.23 12.36 12.33
N ALA A 171 3.78 12.32 11.07
CA ALA A 171 4.65 12.20 9.92
C ALA A 171 5.46 13.49 9.68
N PRO A 172 6.77 13.38 9.35
CA PRO A 172 7.63 14.57 9.12
C PRO A 172 7.32 15.31 7.81
N LEU A 173 6.55 14.71 6.92
CA LEU A 173 6.17 15.23 5.60
C LEU A 173 4.70 14.84 5.31
N PRO A 174 4.04 15.48 4.33
CA PRO A 174 2.71 15.07 3.89
C PRO A 174 2.66 13.57 3.62
N LEU A 175 1.75 12.86 4.29
CA LEU A 175 1.61 11.40 4.21
C LEU A 175 0.36 11.02 3.43
N THR A 176 0.53 10.24 2.38
CA THR A 176 -0.55 9.62 1.61
C THR A 176 -0.77 8.19 2.11
N ASP A 177 -1.90 7.93 2.75
CA ASP A 177 -2.29 6.60 3.20
C ASP A 177 -2.97 5.84 2.05
N SER A 178 -2.36 4.71 1.65
CA SER A 178 -2.87 3.88 0.57
C SER A 178 -4.23 3.23 0.88
N ALA A 179 -4.52 2.91 2.15
CA ALA A 179 -5.79 2.33 2.54
C ALA A 179 -6.91 3.38 2.47
N GLU A 180 -6.65 4.60 2.92
CA GLU A 180 -7.59 5.72 2.83
C GLU A 180 -7.87 6.08 1.36
N VAL A 181 -6.84 6.19 0.52
CA VAL A 181 -6.99 6.46 -0.91
C VAL A 181 -7.84 5.37 -1.59
N LEU A 182 -7.58 4.09 -1.28
CA LEU A 182 -8.40 3.00 -1.81
C LEU A 182 -9.85 3.12 -1.38
N ALA A 183 -10.12 3.42 -0.11
CA ALA A 183 -11.47 3.58 0.41
C ALA A 183 -12.22 4.71 -0.30
N GLN A 184 -11.57 5.86 -0.48
CA GLN A 184 -12.13 7.00 -1.22
C GLN A 184 -12.44 6.63 -2.67
N ALA A 185 -11.51 5.98 -3.37
CA ALA A 185 -11.71 5.54 -4.75
C ALA A 185 -12.85 4.52 -4.88
N CYS A 186 -13.03 3.63 -3.90
CA CYS A 186 -14.17 2.71 -3.85
C CYS A 186 -15.50 3.46 -3.70
N VAL A 187 -15.55 4.46 -2.83
CA VAL A 187 -16.74 5.29 -2.63
C VAL A 187 -17.08 6.06 -3.91
N GLU A 188 -16.10 6.65 -4.56
CA GLU A 188 -16.28 7.38 -5.83
C GLU A 188 -16.81 6.45 -6.93
N ALA A 189 -16.20 5.29 -7.11
CA ALA A 189 -16.62 4.31 -8.11
C ALA A 189 -18.05 3.76 -7.88
N CYS A 190 -18.56 3.79 -6.65
CA CYS A 190 -19.91 3.33 -6.32
C CYS A 190 -20.97 4.45 -6.39
N ARG A 191 -20.58 5.71 -6.52
CA ARG A 191 -21.49 6.86 -6.60
C ARG A 191 -21.72 7.37 -8.03
N GLY A 192 -20.84 7.02 -8.95
CA GLY A 192 -20.97 7.33 -10.39
C GLY A 192 -21.86 6.34 -11.07
#